data_a2318a3ecec5118fa03db0125d12d5b0
#
_entry.id   a2318a3ecec5118fa03db0125d12d5b0
#
_cell.length_a   1.000
_cell.length_b   1.000
_cell.length_c   1.000
_cell.angle_alpha   90.00
_cell.angle_beta   90.00
_cell.angle_gamma   90.00
#
_symmetry.space_group_name_H-M   'P 1'
#
loop_
_entity.id
_entity.type
_entity.pdbx_description
1 polymer ?
#
loop_
_entity_poly.entity_id
_entity_poly.type
_entity_poly.pdbx_seq_one_letter_code
_entity_poly.pdbx_strand_id
1 'polypeptide(L)'
;MLEEIVVTATKKSASMQDIPIAVQAMTEETLEEQNVTSFEDYVKYLPSVNAGGRGPGQNEIYIRGAAVDAINISVAESQGSAPNVALYLDEQPVTAGGRNLDVYITDMERIEVLPGPQGTLYGASSQAGTVRLITNKPVIDEFAASLSAGYSSTSGGEDSNKVEAMINIPVIEGKLAVRAAVYTDNKGGYIDNVEGTFTANPALNPAYPGSSVDFAEGHIFGNGTVVGEGGVTIPVNYTTATSSGLVEDDFNDVSYQGMRLGAKYLINDDWSALIQFTQQSLKTQGVFDYDESLGDLKVARFTEDSLEDEFTQFAWTLEGRAGALDLVYTGAYLDREVSQRLDYTGYSNIGAYIPGYQCEYLTGSYYHGLDIGQANYNWDPTLSGNTGVIECGNPANNFNAENENTRMTHEFRVSTDPDASMRFTGGVFYEDAEILHIGNFNYLGPAEAGFTPIDINLNSSLDDADANARGLVSPATQFRNDNHRNEEQVAVFGELSYDISETLTFAASARYY
;
A
#
# COMPACT_ATOMS: atom_id res chain seq x y z
N MET A 1 36.74 -14.41 12.36
CA MET A 1 35.80 -14.50 13.49
C MET A 1 34.43 -14.32 12.86
N LEU A 2 33.47 -15.10 13.24
CA LEU A 2 32.10 -14.79 12.81
C LEU A 2 31.72 -13.47 13.47
N GLU A 3 31.27 -12.50 12.69
CA GLU A 3 30.83 -11.22 13.20
C GLU A 3 29.58 -11.44 14.06
N GLU A 4 29.55 -10.88 15.24
CA GLU A 4 28.42 -11.01 16.14
C GLU A 4 27.32 -10.05 15.66
N ILE A 5 26.17 -10.60 15.24
CA ILE A 5 25.04 -9.81 14.78
C ILE A 5 24.26 -9.33 16.01
N VAL A 6 24.29 -8.02 16.25
CA VAL A 6 23.49 -7.36 17.30
C VAL A 6 22.12 -6.99 16.71
N VAL A 7 21.07 -7.32 17.42
CA VAL A 7 19.67 -7.03 17.03
C VAL A 7 18.94 -6.27 18.14
N THR A 8 17.87 -5.58 17.77
CA THR A 8 17.01 -4.86 18.72
C THR A 8 15.58 -5.43 18.76
N ALA A 9 15.44 -6.69 18.42
CA ALA A 9 14.19 -7.43 18.30
C ALA A 9 13.33 -7.44 19.58
N THR A 10 13.96 -7.38 20.73
CA THR A 10 13.28 -7.30 22.05
C THR A 10 13.17 -5.86 22.58
N LYS A 11 13.28 -4.86 21.70
CA LYS A 11 13.35 -3.42 22.06
C LYS A 11 14.58 -3.09 22.94
N LYS A 12 15.58 -3.98 22.95
CA LYS A 12 16.90 -3.84 23.58
C LYS A 12 17.97 -4.42 22.66
N SER A 13 19.16 -3.82 22.67
CA SER A 13 20.31 -4.38 21.97
C SER A 13 20.75 -5.68 22.63
N ALA A 14 20.85 -6.74 21.87
CA ALA A 14 21.34 -8.04 22.31
C ALA A 14 21.96 -8.79 21.14
N SER A 15 22.87 -9.74 21.42
CA SER A 15 23.32 -10.68 20.40
C SER A 15 22.14 -11.51 19.88
N MET A 16 22.04 -11.68 18.57
CA MET A 16 21.00 -12.52 17.95
C MET A 16 21.01 -13.95 18.52
N GLN A 17 22.16 -14.44 18.99
CA GLN A 17 22.29 -15.78 19.56
C GLN A 17 21.79 -15.88 21.01
N ASP A 18 21.68 -14.75 21.71
CA ASP A 18 21.32 -14.72 23.13
C ASP A 18 19.83 -14.47 23.38
N ILE A 19 19.06 -14.11 22.32
CA ILE A 19 17.63 -13.85 22.46
C ILE A 19 16.79 -15.13 22.25
N PRO A 20 15.77 -15.39 23.11
CA PRO A 20 14.96 -16.61 23.07
C PRO A 20 13.83 -16.56 22.02
N ILE A 21 13.97 -15.78 20.97
CA ILE A 21 13.01 -15.66 19.87
C ILE A 21 13.69 -15.92 18.53
N ALA A 22 12.91 -16.39 17.55
CA ALA A 22 13.43 -16.51 16.19
C ALA A 22 13.59 -15.13 15.56
N VAL A 23 14.80 -14.81 15.09
CA VAL A 23 15.09 -13.58 14.35
C VAL A 23 15.89 -13.95 13.11
N GLN A 24 15.59 -13.27 12.02
CA GLN A 24 16.42 -13.24 10.82
C GLN A 24 16.89 -11.81 10.64
N ALA A 25 18.17 -11.62 10.35
CA ALA A 25 18.75 -10.30 10.13
C ALA A 25 19.54 -10.28 8.83
N MET A 26 19.37 -9.23 8.05
CA MET A 26 20.23 -8.87 6.93
C MET A 26 21.03 -7.64 7.34
N THR A 27 22.33 -7.76 7.41
CA THR A 27 23.24 -6.67 7.77
C THR A 27 23.47 -5.71 6.60
N GLU A 28 23.98 -4.51 6.85
CA GLU A 28 24.38 -3.54 5.83
C GLU A 28 25.25 -4.19 4.74
N GLU A 29 26.28 -4.95 5.13
CA GLU A 29 27.16 -5.66 4.20
C GLU A 29 26.36 -6.64 3.30
N THR A 30 25.42 -7.41 3.87
CA THR A 30 24.57 -8.33 3.10
C THR A 30 23.66 -7.57 2.13
N LEU A 31 23.07 -6.45 2.55
CA LEU A 31 22.19 -5.63 1.72
C LEU A 31 22.96 -5.04 0.52
N GLU A 32 24.18 -4.56 0.76
CA GLU A 32 25.05 -4.03 -0.30
C GLU A 32 25.54 -5.13 -1.25
N GLU A 33 26.06 -6.25 -0.73
CA GLU A 33 26.55 -7.38 -1.55
C GLU A 33 25.46 -7.98 -2.44
N GLN A 34 24.23 -8.05 -1.97
CA GLN A 34 23.10 -8.58 -2.71
C GLN A 34 22.38 -7.50 -3.54
N ASN A 35 22.86 -6.24 -3.51
CA ASN A 35 22.24 -5.11 -4.20
C ASN A 35 20.73 -4.99 -3.91
N VAL A 36 20.36 -5.10 -2.63
CA VAL A 36 18.98 -4.98 -2.18
C VAL A 36 18.59 -3.51 -2.13
N THR A 37 17.61 -3.11 -2.92
CA THR A 37 17.13 -1.71 -3.01
C THR A 37 15.65 -1.54 -2.72
N SER A 38 14.86 -2.61 -2.78
CA SER A 38 13.40 -2.56 -2.65
C SER A 38 12.86 -3.67 -1.75
N PHE A 39 11.58 -3.57 -1.44
CA PHE A 39 10.82 -4.61 -0.77
C PHE A 39 10.96 -5.97 -1.46
N GLU A 40 10.79 -6.00 -2.77
CA GLU A 40 10.87 -7.24 -3.56
C GLU A 40 12.24 -7.89 -3.49
N ASP A 41 13.31 -7.09 -3.31
CA ASP A 41 14.65 -7.64 -3.25
C ASP A 41 14.91 -8.34 -1.91
N TYR A 42 14.61 -7.71 -0.76
CA TYR A 42 14.92 -8.35 0.52
C TYR A 42 14.04 -9.57 0.83
N VAL A 43 12.79 -9.60 0.34
CA VAL A 43 11.91 -10.77 0.51
C VAL A 43 12.52 -12.04 -0.10
N LYS A 44 13.25 -11.94 -1.21
CA LYS A 44 13.92 -13.09 -1.86
C LYS A 44 14.93 -13.80 -0.96
N TYR A 45 15.52 -13.06 -0.01
CA TYR A 45 16.56 -13.56 0.90
C TYR A 45 16.04 -13.96 2.29
N LEU A 46 14.75 -13.82 2.55
CA LEU A 46 14.12 -14.09 3.84
C LEU A 46 13.21 -15.33 3.75
N PRO A 47 13.71 -16.55 4.08
CA PRO A 47 12.99 -17.80 3.85
C PRO A 47 11.62 -17.91 4.54
N SER A 48 11.39 -17.15 5.61
CA SER A 48 10.12 -17.15 6.32
C SER A 48 9.12 -16.13 5.79
N VAL A 49 9.53 -15.26 4.86
CA VAL A 49 8.75 -14.14 4.33
C VAL A 49 8.34 -14.43 2.90
N ASN A 50 7.11 -14.14 2.58
CA ASN A 50 6.60 -14.12 1.22
C ASN A 50 5.91 -12.78 0.98
N ALA A 51 5.91 -12.35 -0.26
CA ALA A 51 5.12 -11.21 -0.70
C ALA A 51 3.89 -11.69 -1.48
N GLY A 52 2.78 -11.00 -1.29
CA GLY A 52 1.63 -11.03 -2.19
C GLY A 52 1.40 -9.63 -2.69
N GLY A 53 0.97 -9.46 -3.94
CA GLY A 53 0.73 -8.13 -4.49
C GLY A 53 0.86 -8.09 -6.00
N ARG A 54 0.81 -6.87 -6.54
CA ARG A 54 0.81 -6.60 -7.98
C ARG A 54 1.96 -5.71 -8.44
N GLY A 55 3.04 -5.68 -7.67
CA GLY A 55 4.24 -4.91 -7.99
C GLY A 55 4.62 -3.88 -6.93
N PRO A 56 5.62 -3.04 -7.21
CA PRO A 56 6.14 -2.05 -6.26
C PRO A 56 5.04 -1.12 -5.72
N GLY A 57 5.07 -0.86 -4.40
CA GLY A 57 4.05 -0.08 -3.71
C GLY A 57 2.69 -0.76 -3.56
N GLN A 58 2.52 -1.99 -4.05
CA GLN A 58 1.25 -2.74 -4.03
C GLN A 58 1.40 -4.12 -3.37
N ASN A 59 2.36 -4.26 -2.48
CA ASN A 59 2.72 -5.53 -1.87
C ASN A 59 2.24 -5.65 -0.43
N GLU A 60 1.93 -6.87 -0.03
CA GLU A 60 1.69 -7.30 1.34
C GLU A 60 2.75 -8.30 1.80
N ILE A 61 3.03 -8.26 3.09
CA ILE A 61 4.02 -9.17 3.72
C ILE A 61 3.29 -10.32 4.38
N TYR A 62 3.70 -11.54 4.08
CA TYR A 62 3.24 -12.76 4.74
C TYR A 62 4.41 -13.46 5.41
N ILE A 63 4.24 -13.90 6.66
CA ILE A 63 5.25 -14.65 7.40
C ILE A 63 4.71 -16.04 7.70
N ARG A 64 5.51 -17.10 7.39
CA ARG A 64 5.17 -18.51 7.62
C ARG A 64 3.81 -18.92 7.03
N GLY A 65 3.43 -18.32 5.89
CA GLY A 65 2.17 -18.62 5.22
C GLY A 65 0.91 -18.06 5.90
N ALA A 66 1.05 -17.27 6.97
CA ALA A 66 -0.07 -16.55 7.57
C ALA A 66 -0.41 -15.34 6.70
N ALA A 67 -1.28 -15.55 5.73
CA ALA A 67 -1.82 -14.50 4.87
C ALA A 67 -3.15 -14.01 5.45
N VAL A 68 -3.43 -12.73 5.25
CA VAL A 68 -4.79 -12.17 5.28
C VAL A 68 -5.38 -12.28 3.89
N ASP A 69 -6.69 -12.08 3.75
CA ASP A 69 -7.30 -11.99 2.43
C ASP A 69 -6.59 -10.90 1.63
N ALA A 70 -6.20 -11.26 0.41
CA ALA A 70 -5.58 -10.31 -0.51
C ALA A 70 -6.50 -9.10 -0.66
N ILE A 71 -5.95 -7.92 -0.41
CA ILE A 71 -6.71 -6.69 -0.59
C ILE A 71 -6.93 -6.53 -2.07
N ASN A 72 -8.16 -6.74 -2.48
CA ASN A 72 -8.58 -6.34 -3.80
C ASN A 72 -8.49 -4.82 -3.86
N ILE A 73 -7.66 -4.36 -4.75
CA ILE A 73 -7.28 -2.99 -5.05
C ILE A 73 -8.48 -2.03 -5.17
N SER A 74 -9.70 -2.46 -5.07
CA SER A 74 -10.81 -1.61 -5.43
C SER A 74 -11.59 -1.04 -4.25
N VAL A 75 -12.23 -1.86 -3.46
CA VAL A 75 -13.23 -1.35 -2.48
C VAL A 75 -12.72 -1.51 -1.06
N ALA A 76 -11.69 -2.31 -0.87
CA ALA A 76 -11.28 -2.79 0.43
C ALA A 76 -10.02 -2.12 1.00
N GLU A 77 -9.35 -1.24 0.27
CA GLU A 77 -8.09 -0.63 0.72
C GLU A 77 -8.22 0.12 2.04
N SER A 78 -9.34 0.78 2.27
CA SER A 78 -9.63 1.46 3.53
C SER A 78 -10.45 0.61 4.51
N GLN A 79 -11.07 -0.46 4.02
CA GLN A 79 -11.98 -1.32 4.79
C GLN A 79 -11.41 -2.72 5.02
N GLY A 80 -10.25 -3.03 4.39
CA GLY A 80 -9.62 -4.33 4.47
C GLY A 80 -9.20 -4.72 5.89
N SER A 81 -8.91 -5.98 6.08
CA SER A 81 -8.35 -6.50 7.32
C SER A 81 -7.02 -5.82 7.61
N ALA A 82 -6.76 -5.52 8.88
CA ALA A 82 -5.43 -5.06 9.28
C ALA A 82 -4.37 -6.12 8.89
N PRO A 83 -3.19 -5.72 8.39
CA PRO A 83 -2.12 -6.64 8.07
C PRO A 83 -1.75 -7.52 9.27
N ASN A 84 -1.32 -8.75 9.00
CA ASN A 84 -0.84 -9.68 10.03
C ASN A 84 0.61 -9.48 10.41
N VAL A 85 1.35 -8.73 9.60
CA VAL A 85 2.77 -8.43 9.80
C VAL A 85 2.94 -6.94 10.01
N ALA A 86 3.50 -6.57 11.16
CA ALA A 86 3.81 -5.19 11.45
C ALA A 86 5.09 -4.77 10.69
N LEU A 87 5.07 -3.60 10.08
CA LEU A 87 6.23 -2.97 9.47
C LEU A 87 6.66 -1.76 10.29
N TYR A 88 7.94 -1.70 10.60
CA TYR A 88 8.56 -0.61 11.36
C TYR A 88 9.70 0.04 10.56
N LEU A 89 9.73 1.35 10.56
CA LEU A 89 10.88 2.13 10.16
C LEU A 89 11.52 2.71 11.42
N ASP A 90 12.69 2.18 11.79
CA ASP A 90 13.33 2.42 13.08
C ASP A 90 12.43 2.01 14.27
N GLU A 91 12.09 2.93 15.14
CA GLU A 91 11.19 2.70 16.29
C GLU A 91 9.70 2.94 15.95
N GLN A 92 9.37 3.36 14.73
CA GLN A 92 8.04 3.84 14.38
C GLN A 92 7.25 2.80 13.57
N PRO A 93 6.00 2.50 13.95
CA PRO A 93 5.12 1.68 13.14
C PRO A 93 4.72 2.44 11.87
N VAL A 94 4.94 1.82 10.72
CA VAL A 94 4.55 2.34 9.40
C VAL A 94 3.60 1.39 8.68
N THR A 95 3.05 0.42 9.40
CA THR A 95 2.05 -0.51 8.89
C THR A 95 0.78 0.24 8.54
N ALA A 96 0.26 0.06 7.33
CA ALA A 96 -1.01 0.60 6.90
C ALA A 96 -1.93 -0.52 6.41
N GLY A 97 -3.23 -0.37 6.59
CA GLY A 97 -4.21 -1.22 5.93
C GLY A 97 -4.12 -1.02 4.42
N GLY A 98 -4.25 -2.11 3.67
CA GLY A 98 -4.32 -2.03 2.23
C GLY A 98 -3.04 -2.24 1.49
N ARG A 99 -1.99 -1.56 1.86
CA ARG A 99 -0.66 -1.65 1.24
C ARG A 99 0.41 -1.35 2.25
N ASN A 100 1.42 -2.18 2.33
CA ASN A 100 2.61 -1.85 3.09
C ASN A 100 3.33 -0.65 2.46
N LEU A 101 3.94 0.16 3.30
CA LEU A 101 4.84 1.20 2.83
C LEU A 101 6.07 0.55 2.19
N ASP A 102 6.35 0.87 0.93
CA ASP A 102 7.53 0.38 0.22
C ASP A 102 8.67 1.38 0.42
N VAL A 103 9.52 1.10 1.40
CA VAL A 103 10.66 1.95 1.74
C VAL A 103 11.88 1.53 0.95
N TYR A 104 12.49 2.47 0.23
CA TYR A 104 13.73 2.25 -0.51
C TYR A 104 14.90 1.91 0.43
N ILE A 105 15.62 0.83 0.11
CA ILE A 105 16.68 0.28 0.94
C ILE A 105 18.02 0.90 0.52
N THR A 106 18.39 1.96 1.18
CA THR A 106 19.72 2.58 1.09
C THR A 106 20.11 3.13 2.45
N ASP A 107 21.40 3.14 2.79
CA ASP A 107 21.91 3.62 4.08
C ASP A 107 21.17 2.97 5.28
N MET A 108 20.95 1.65 5.19
CA MET A 108 20.34 0.83 6.23
C MET A 108 21.41 0.14 7.05
N GLU A 109 21.25 0.15 8.37
CA GLU A 109 22.09 -0.64 9.27
C GLU A 109 21.78 -2.12 9.14
N ARG A 110 20.48 -2.45 9.07
CA ARG A 110 20.00 -3.84 8.90
C ARG A 110 18.48 -3.91 8.70
N ILE A 111 18.03 -5.08 8.25
CA ILE A 111 16.61 -5.48 8.26
C ILE A 111 16.47 -6.64 9.24
N GLU A 112 15.56 -6.52 10.21
CA GLU A 112 15.22 -7.59 11.15
C GLU A 112 13.83 -8.14 10.83
N VAL A 113 13.69 -9.47 10.82
CA VAL A 113 12.41 -10.16 10.72
C VAL A 113 12.21 -11.04 11.95
N LEU A 114 11.10 -10.84 12.62
CA LEU A 114 10.70 -11.57 13.81
C LEU A 114 9.49 -12.45 13.46
N PRO A 115 9.69 -13.71 13.04
CA PRO A 115 8.59 -14.58 12.66
C PRO A 115 7.88 -15.13 13.88
N GLY A 116 6.55 -15.02 13.89
CA GLY A 116 5.65 -15.43 14.97
C GLY A 116 5.08 -14.24 15.71
N PRO A 117 4.11 -14.47 16.61
CA PRO A 117 3.39 -13.39 17.29
C PRO A 117 4.31 -12.47 18.11
N GLN A 118 4.23 -11.16 17.84
CA GLN A 118 5.02 -10.12 18.49
C GLN A 118 4.14 -9.05 19.19
N GLY A 119 2.88 -9.36 19.44
CA GLY A 119 1.87 -8.40 19.89
C GLY A 119 2.19 -7.65 21.18
N THR A 120 3.00 -8.20 22.09
CA THR A 120 3.35 -7.53 23.34
C THR A 120 4.19 -6.28 23.10
N LEU A 121 5.30 -6.39 22.39
CA LEU A 121 6.24 -5.28 22.21
C LEU A 121 5.92 -4.43 20.98
N TYR A 122 5.34 -5.04 19.94
CA TYR A 122 5.09 -4.39 18.66
C TYR A 122 3.61 -4.07 18.39
N GLY A 123 2.71 -4.56 19.26
CA GLY A 123 1.29 -4.17 19.24
C GLY A 123 0.50 -4.74 18.07
N ALA A 124 -0.36 -3.89 17.50
CA ALA A 124 -1.27 -4.27 16.43
C ALA A 124 -0.52 -4.76 15.18
N SER A 125 -1.23 -5.55 14.35
CA SER A 125 -0.72 -6.09 13.09
C SER A 125 0.51 -7.02 13.19
N SER A 126 0.88 -7.49 14.39
CA SER A 126 2.07 -8.33 14.60
C SER A 126 1.73 -9.79 14.97
N GLN A 127 0.61 -10.31 14.47
CA GLN A 127 0.13 -11.66 14.74
C GLN A 127 1.00 -12.74 14.07
N ALA A 128 1.43 -12.49 12.83
CA ALA A 128 2.32 -13.40 12.08
C ALA A 128 3.79 -13.05 12.27
N GLY A 129 4.09 -11.80 12.61
CA GLY A 129 5.44 -11.34 12.84
C GLY A 129 5.61 -9.83 12.66
N THR A 130 6.87 -9.42 12.68
CA THR A 130 7.26 -8.02 12.50
C THR A 130 8.47 -7.94 11.58
N VAL A 131 8.46 -6.97 10.66
CA VAL A 131 9.60 -6.56 9.85
C VAL A 131 10.04 -5.19 10.33
N ARG A 132 11.34 -5.02 10.57
CA ARG A 132 11.95 -3.77 11.01
C ARG A 132 13.03 -3.34 10.04
N LEU A 133 12.88 -2.17 9.50
CA LEU A 133 13.85 -1.48 8.66
C LEU A 133 14.61 -0.51 9.56
N ILE A 134 15.88 -0.76 9.79
CA ILE A 134 16.69 0.01 10.72
C ILE A 134 17.72 0.81 9.92
N THR A 135 17.59 2.13 9.98
CA THR A 135 18.47 3.06 9.26
C THR A 135 19.76 3.31 10.01
N ASN A 136 20.82 3.64 9.30
CA ASN A 136 22.05 4.13 9.91
C ASN A 136 21.81 5.46 10.64
N LYS A 137 22.34 5.58 11.85
CA LYS A 137 22.24 6.79 12.67
C LYS A 137 23.47 7.68 12.52
N PRO A 138 23.37 9.01 12.78
CA PRO A 138 24.54 9.87 12.80
C PRO A 138 25.60 9.38 13.80
N VAL A 139 26.84 9.25 13.34
CA VAL A 139 28.01 8.87 14.14
C VAL A 139 28.73 10.13 14.58
N ILE A 140 28.90 10.28 15.90
CA ILE A 140 29.34 11.54 16.54
C ILE A 140 30.77 11.97 16.17
N ASP A 141 31.69 11.02 16.09
CA ASP A 141 33.13 11.30 15.99
C ASP A 141 33.72 10.91 14.63
N GLU A 142 32.89 10.62 13.64
CA GLU A 142 33.34 10.14 12.35
C GLU A 142 32.80 11.00 11.20
N PHE A 143 33.68 11.45 10.32
CA PHE A 143 33.31 11.94 9.01
C PHE A 143 33.28 10.78 8.01
N ALA A 144 32.12 10.50 7.42
CA ALA A 144 31.99 9.51 6.38
C ALA A 144 31.20 10.08 5.19
N ALA A 145 31.53 9.65 3.98
CA ALA A 145 30.76 9.98 2.79
C ALA A 145 30.87 8.83 1.79
N SER A 146 29.76 8.52 1.14
CA SER A 146 29.72 7.55 0.06
C SER A 146 28.93 8.09 -1.13
N LEU A 147 29.27 7.63 -2.33
CA LEU A 147 28.57 7.88 -3.56
C LEU A 147 28.55 6.59 -4.36
N SER A 148 27.36 6.10 -4.67
CA SER A 148 27.14 4.92 -5.51
C SER A 148 26.40 5.34 -6.77
N ALA A 149 26.78 4.77 -7.91
CA ALA A 149 26.04 4.91 -9.16
C ALA A 149 25.95 3.54 -9.84
N GLY A 150 24.75 3.17 -10.23
CA GLY A 150 24.46 1.90 -10.89
C GLY A 150 23.84 2.11 -12.27
N TYR A 151 24.16 1.21 -13.18
CA TYR A 151 23.52 1.09 -14.49
C TYR A 151 23.33 -0.39 -14.79
N SER A 152 22.15 -0.75 -15.26
CA SER A 152 21.85 -2.12 -15.69
C SER A 152 21.01 -2.11 -16.96
N SER A 153 21.08 -3.18 -17.73
CA SER A 153 20.32 -3.37 -18.95
C SER A 153 19.57 -4.69 -18.86
N THR A 154 18.26 -4.64 -19.09
CA THR A 154 17.38 -5.81 -19.05
C THR A 154 17.26 -6.39 -20.46
N SER A 155 17.47 -7.71 -20.60
CA SER A 155 17.30 -8.37 -21.90
C SER A 155 15.82 -8.41 -22.28
N GLY A 156 15.44 -7.71 -23.36
CA GLY A 156 14.05 -7.58 -23.77
C GLY A 156 13.27 -6.59 -22.89
N GLY A 157 13.97 -5.61 -22.34
CA GLY A 157 13.44 -4.53 -21.53
C GLY A 157 14.33 -3.30 -21.59
N GLU A 158 13.96 -2.25 -20.88
CA GLU A 158 14.70 -1.00 -20.83
C GLU A 158 15.92 -1.02 -19.90
N ASP A 159 16.73 -0.01 -20.02
CA ASP A 159 17.88 0.25 -19.16
C ASP A 159 17.44 0.89 -17.84
N SER A 160 18.16 0.54 -16.76
CA SER A 160 17.92 1.09 -15.43
C SER A 160 19.14 1.87 -14.93
N ASN A 161 18.91 2.86 -14.10
CA ASN A 161 19.99 3.64 -13.49
C ASN A 161 19.65 4.07 -12.08
N LYS A 162 20.67 4.09 -11.20
CA LYS A 162 20.54 4.59 -9.84
C LYS A 162 21.71 5.46 -9.41
N VAL A 163 21.44 6.39 -8.51
CA VAL A 163 22.46 7.19 -7.81
C VAL A 163 22.05 7.30 -6.35
N GLU A 164 22.99 7.01 -5.49
CA GLU A 164 22.83 7.08 -4.03
C GLU A 164 24.03 7.81 -3.43
N ALA A 165 23.77 8.72 -2.51
CA ALA A 165 24.83 9.44 -1.82
C ALA A 165 24.50 9.55 -0.32
N MET A 166 25.52 9.39 0.50
CA MET A 166 25.43 9.58 1.96
C MET A 166 26.58 10.45 2.44
N ILE A 167 26.30 11.26 3.46
CA ILE A 167 27.31 12.01 4.20
C ILE A 167 26.99 11.99 5.70
N ASN A 168 28.00 11.74 6.53
CA ASN A 168 27.96 11.89 7.98
C ASN A 168 28.99 12.94 8.41
N ILE A 169 28.52 13.97 9.12
CA ILE A 169 29.34 15.12 9.51
C ILE A 169 29.26 15.31 11.03
N PRO A 170 30.35 15.15 11.77
CA PRO A 170 30.44 15.63 13.15
C PRO A 170 30.49 17.17 13.17
N VAL A 171 29.35 17.78 13.54
CA VAL A 171 29.18 19.24 13.54
C VAL A 171 29.79 19.87 14.79
N ILE A 172 29.60 19.19 15.93
CA ILE A 172 30.24 19.55 17.20
C ILE A 172 30.95 18.31 17.72
N GLU A 173 32.26 18.38 17.81
CA GLU A 173 33.11 17.27 18.26
C GLU A 173 32.61 16.70 19.60
N GLY A 174 32.44 15.39 19.66
CA GLY A 174 31.93 14.67 20.81
C GLY A 174 30.47 14.95 21.19
N LYS A 175 29.70 15.72 20.39
CA LYS A 175 28.35 16.12 20.80
C LYS A 175 27.26 16.06 19.73
N LEU A 176 27.53 16.53 18.52
CA LEU A 176 26.53 16.64 17.49
C LEU A 176 27.05 16.13 16.16
N ALA A 177 26.34 15.18 15.60
CA ALA A 177 26.53 14.76 14.22
C ALA A 177 25.24 14.86 13.43
N VAL A 178 25.38 15.08 12.13
CA VAL A 178 24.29 15.07 11.13
C VAL A 178 24.64 14.04 10.08
N ARG A 179 23.67 13.24 9.69
CA ARG A 179 23.75 12.28 8.59
C ARG A 179 22.68 12.61 7.57
N ALA A 180 23.06 12.59 6.29
CA ALA A 180 22.13 12.78 5.17
C ALA A 180 22.34 11.66 4.15
N ALA A 181 21.25 11.10 3.66
CA ALA A 181 21.24 10.19 2.53
C ALA A 181 20.24 10.69 1.48
N VAL A 182 20.62 10.63 0.21
CA VAL A 182 19.75 10.97 -0.92
C VAL A 182 19.87 9.91 -1.99
N TYR A 183 18.80 9.63 -2.71
CA TYR A 183 18.78 8.59 -3.72
C TYR A 183 17.80 8.88 -4.84
N THR A 184 18.11 8.31 -6.00
CA THR A 184 17.19 8.13 -7.13
C THR A 184 17.50 6.79 -7.78
N ASP A 185 16.48 6.01 -8.06
CA ASP A 185 16.56 4.71 -8.73
C ASP A 185 15.45 4.63 -9.77
N ASN A 186 15.82 4.56 -11.05
CA ASN A 186 14.90 4.42 -12.17
C ASN A 186 15.10 3.03 -12.76
N LYS A 187 14.10 2.18 -12.60
CA LYS A 187 14.07 0.81 -13.11
C LYS A 187 13.25 0.80 -14.39
N GLY A 188 13.88 0.45 -15.50
CA GLY A 188 13.22 0.35 -16.80
C GLY A 188 12.21 -0.80 -16.84
N GLY A 189 11.19 -0.64 -17.68
CA GLY A 189 10.15 -1.63 -17.89
C GLY A 189 10.63 -2.87 -18.65
N TYR A 190 9.76 -3.88 -18.71
CA TYR A 190 10.01 -5.15 -19.40
C TYR A 190 8.73 -5.86 -19.83
N ILE A 191 7.58 -5.21 -19.70
CA ILE A 191 6.26 -5.71 -20.11
C ILE A 191 5.74 -4.81 -21.22
N ASP A 192 5.33 -5.41 -22.35
CA ASP A 192 4.76 -4.68 -23.46
C ASP A 192 3.24 -4.50 -23.31
N ASN A 193 2.75 -3.30 -23.52
CA ASN A 193 1.33 -3.08 -23.77
C ASN A 193 1.05 -3.16 -25.27
N VAL A 194 0.48 -4.27 -25.71
CA VAL A 194 0.25 -4.55 -27.13
C VAL A 194 -1.15 -4.13 -27.59
N GLU A 195 -1.31 -3.99 -28.93
CA GLU A 195 -2.63 -3.73 -29.49
C GLU A 195 -3.60 -4.89 -29.20
N GLY A 196 -4.75 -4.55 -28.65
CA GLY A 196 -5.81 -5.46 -28.32
C GLY A 196 -7.20 -4.83 -28.50
N THR A 197 -8.22 -5.68 -28.47
CA THR A 197 -9.62 -5.25 -28.53
C THR A 197 -10.40 -5.90 -27.40
N PHE A 198 -11.34 -5.16 -26.84
CA PHE A 198 -12.24 -5.66 -25.81
C PHE A 198 -13.69 -5.30 -26.14
N THR A 199 -14.56 -6.32 -26.14
CA THR A 199 -16.00 -6.14 -26.29
C THR A 199 -16.67 -6.74 -25.06
N ALA A 200 -17.38 -5.93 -24.28
CA ALA A 200 -18.12 -6.43 -23.13
C ALA A 200 -19.19 -7.44 -23.60
N ASN A 201 -19.05 -8.68 -23.16
CA ASN A 201 -19.99 -9.74 -23.47
C ASN A 201 -20.31 -10.55 -22.20
N PRO A 202 -21.37 -10.19 -21.47
CA PRO A 202 -21.77 -10.88 -20.24
C PRO A 202 -22.03 -12.39 -20.42
N ALA A 203 -22.31 -12.85 -21.66
CA ALA A 203 -22.48 -14.27 -21.93
C ALA A 203 -21.19 -15.07 -21.77
N LEU A 204 -20.02 -14.42 -21.81
CA LEU A 204 -18.72 -15.04 -21.61
C LEU A 204 -18.32 -15.14 -20.13
N ASN A 205 -19.13 -14.61 -19.22
CA ASN A 205 -18.84 -14.71 -17.80
C ASN A 205 -18.84 -16.17 -17.32
N PRO A 206 -17.71 -16.74 -16.91
CA PRO A 206 -17.63 -18.13 -16.46
C PRO A 206 -18.43 -18.40 -15.17
N ALA A 207 -18.72 -17.36 -14.37
CA ALA A 207 -19.55 -17.50 -13.18
C ALA A 207 -21.04 -17.67 -13.51
N TYR A 208 -21.45 -17.27 -14.72
CA TYR A 208 -22.83 -17.36 -15.18
C TYR A 208 -22.95 -17.90 -16.61
N PRO A 209 -22.41 -19.09 -16.92
CA PRO A 209 -22.39 -19.63 -18.27
C PRO A 209 -23.82 -19.90 -18.75
N GLY A 210 -24.32 -19.04 -19.64
CA GLY A 210 -25.63 -19.19 -20.26
C GLY A 210 -26.84 -18.93 -19.34
N SER A 211 -26.62 -18.39 -18.15
CA SER A 211 -27.68 -18.01 -17.26
C SER A 211 -28.19 -16.63 -17.64
N SER A 212 -29.51 -16.55 -17.95
CA SER A 212 -30.25 -15.33 -17.75
C SER A 212 -30.24 -15.03 -16.27
N VAL A 213 -29.45 -14.01 -15.84
CA VAL A 213 -29.66 -13.46 -14.51
C VAL A 213 -30.98 -12.75 -14.56
N ASP A 214 -32.02 -13.41 -14.05
CA ASP A 214 -33.35 -12.85 -13.92
C ASP A 214 -33.31 -11.87 -12.73
N PHE A 215 -32.85 -10.65 -13.02
CA PHE A 215 -33.21 -9.54 -12.17
C PHE A 215 -34.63 -9.16 -12.57
N ALA A 216 -35.58 -9.39 -11.71
CA ALA A 216 -36.94 -9.04 -11.93
C ALA A 216 -37.07 -7.66 -12.61
N GLU A 217 -37.58 -7.68 -13.86
CA GLU A 217 -38.01 -6.52 -14.65
C GLU A 217 -36.87 -5.70 -15.32
N GLY A 218 -36.42 -6.13 -16.51
CA GLY A 218 -35.79 -5.24 -17.49
C GLY A 218 -34.28 -5.28 -17.63
N HIS A 219 -33.61 -6.36 -17.25
CA HIS A 219 -32.13 -6.44 -17.31
C HIS A 219 -31.58 -7.02 -18.63
N ILE A 220 -30.39 -6.56 -19.02
CA ILE A 220 -29.64 -7.03 -20.18
C ILE A 220 -29.16 -8.46 -19.94
N PHE A 221 -29.53 -9.39 -20.82
CA PHE A 221 -29.09 -10.78 -20.73
C PHE A 221 -27.82 -11.01 -21.55
N GLY A 222 -26.95 -11.86 -21.05
CA GLY A 222 -25.67 -12.20 -21.66
C GLY A 222 -25.72 -12.86 -23.04
N ASN A 223 -26.88 -13.04 -23.63
CA ASN A 223 -27.07 -13.52 -25.00
C ASN A 223 -27.20 -12.41 -26.04
N GLY A 224 -26.92 -11.14 -25.65
CA GLY A 224 -27.08 -9.99 -26.56
C GLY A 224 -28.54 -9.54 -26.75
N THR A 225 -29.41 -9.87 -25.81
CA THR A 225 -30.82 -9.46 -25.86
C THR A 225 -31.32 -9.04 -24.49
N VAL A 226 -32.25 -8.11 -24.45
CA VAL A 226 -33.01 -7.72 -23.25
C VAL A 226 -34.42 -8.21 -23.41
N VAL A 227 -34.98 -8.78 -22.36
CA VAL A 227 -36.41 -9.11 -22.31
C VAL A 227 -37.13 -8.05 -21.51
N GLY A 228 -37.85 -7.17 -22.17
CA GLY A 228 -38.69 -6.15 -21.55
C GLY A 228 -39.99 -6.70 -20.99
N GLU A 229 -40.72 -5.85 -20.27
CA GLU A 229 -42.06 -6.15 -19.80
C GLU A 229 -42.94 -6.66 -20.95
N GLY A 230 -43.60 -7.79 -20.78
CA GLY A 230 -44.37 -8.43 -21.84
C GLY A 230 -43.62 -9.43 -22.74
N GLY A 231 -42.36 -9.74 -22.45
CA GLY A 231 -41.57 -10.77 -23.14
C GLY A 231 -41.02 -10.33 -24.51
N VAL A 232 -40.94 -9.03 -24.76
CA VAL A 232 -40.34 -8.50 -26.01
C VAL A 232 -38.83 -8.57 -25.91
N THR A 233 -38.19 -9.27 -26.83
CA THR A 233 -36.73 -9.38 -26.92
C THR A 233 -36.17 -8.22 -27.72
N ILE A 234 -35.24 -7.46 -27.12
CA ILE A 234 -34.56 -6.31 -27.72
C ILE A 234 -33.10 -6.66 -27.96
N PRO A 235 -32.59 -6.49 -29.19
CA PRO A 235 -31.17 -6.70 -29.46
C PRO A 235 -30.30 -5.64 -28.80
N VAL A 236 -29.12 -6.04 -28.39
CA VAL A 236 -28.09 -5.17 -27.81
C VAL A 236 -26.86 -5.14 -28.73
N ASN A 237 -26.44 -3.94 -29.10
CA ASN A 237 -25.24 -3.68 -29.85
C ASN A 237 -24.12 -3.28 -28.89
N TYR A 238 -23.13 -4.14 -28.76
CA TYR A 238 -21.94 -3.86 -27.95
C TYR A 238 -20.90 -3.09 -28.75
N THR A 239 -20.29 -2.10 -28.13
CA THR A 239 -19.13 -1.37 -28.66
C THR A 239 -17.85 -2.10 -28.28
N THR A 240 -16.83 -1.96 -29.11
CA THR A 240 -15.50 -2.54 -28.88
C THR A 240 -14.51 -1.44 -28.54
N ALA A 241 -13.83 -1.55 -27.40
CA ALA A 241 -12.69 -0.73 -27.06
C ALA A 241 -11.42 -1.25 -27.77
N THR A 242 -10.46 -0.36 -28.00
CA THR A 242 -9.14 -0.69 -28.54
C THR A 242 -8.05 -0.05 -27.68
N SER A 243 -6.95 -0.78 -27.50
CA SER A 243 -5.75 -0.28 -26.82
C SER A 243 -4.78 0.45 -27.75
N SER A 244 -5.12 0.66 -29.03
CA SER A 244 -4.20 1.20 -30.04
C SER A 244 -3.55 2.55 -29.68
N GLY A 245 -4.18 3.35 -28.84
CA GLY A 245 -3.63 4.62 -28.34
C GLY A 245 -2.66 4.50 -27.16
N LEU A 246 -2.51 3.29 -26.60
CA LEU A 246 -1.73 3.00 -25.40
C LEU A 246 -0.67 1.93 -25.65
N VAL A 247 -0.43 1.56 -26.91
CA VAL A 247 0.61 0.60 -27.27
C VAL A 247 1.98 1.19 -26.96
N GLU A 248 2.72 0.47 -26.12
CA GLU A 248 4.03 0.89 -25.63
C GLU A 248 4.87 -0.34 -25.30
N ASP A 249 6.12 -0.37 -25.74
CA ASP A 249 7.09 -1.39 -25.36
C ASP A 249 7.60 -1.05 -23.95
N ASP A 250 7.83 -2.07 -23.12
CA ASP A 250 8.46 -1.93 -21.80
C ASP A 250 7.76 -0.94 -20.85
N PHE A 251 6.43 -0.89 -20.86
CA PHE A 251 5.63 0.18 -20.25
C PHE A 251 5.53 0.16 -18.71
N ASN A 252 6.15 -0.80 -18.02
CA ASN A 252 6.07 -0.98 -16.57
C ASN A 252 7.32 -0.47 -15.82
N ASP A 253 7.66 0.77 -16.03
CA ASP A 253 8.79 1.41 -15.35
C ASP A 253 8.47 1.78 -13.89
N VAL A 254 9.54 1.90 -13.08
CA VAL A 254 9.48 2.26 -11.66
C VAL A 254 10.51 3.31 -11.34
N SER A 255 10.15 4.32 -10.56
CA SER A 255 11.11 5.27 -10.02
C SER A 255 10.96 5.47 -8.51
N TYR A 256 12.09 5.44 -7.82
CA TYR A 256 12.21 5.84 -6.42
C TYR A 256 13.08 7.10 -6.33
N GLN A 257 12.60 8.07 -5.57
CA GLN A 257 13.37 9.27 -5.22
C GLN A 257 13.14 9.60 -3.75
N GLY A 258 14.21 9.97 -3.05
CA GLY A 258 14.01 10.34 -1.67
C GLY A 258 15.26 10.84 -0.96
N MET A 259 15.04 11.23 0.29
CA MET A 259 16.10 11.64 1.20
C MET A 259 15.80 11.25 2.63
N ARG A 260 16.85 11.05 3.41
CA ARG A 260 16.82 10.95 4.86
C ARG A 260 17.82 11.91 5.48
N LEU A 261 17.38 12.58 6.53
CA LEU A 261 18.20 13.48 7.32
C LEU A 261 18.11 13.06 8.78
N GLY A 262 19.23 12.94 9.46
CA GLY A 262 19.30 12.65 10.89
C GLY A 262 20.22 13.63 11.62
N ALA A 263 19.86 13.99 12.83
CA ALA A 263 20.72 14.77 13.74
C ALA A 263 20.71 14.11 15.12
N LYS A 264 21.88 13.66 15.57
CA LYS A 264 22.09 13.06 16.90
C LYS A 264 22.87 14.02 17.78
N TYR A 265 22.32 14.32 18.95
CA TYR A 265 22.94 15.20 19.94
C TYR A 265 23.14 14.48 21.27
N LEU A 266 24.38 14.39 21.74
CA LEU A 266 24.72 13.92 23.09
C LEU A 266 24.51 15.07 24.08
N ILE A 267 23.41 14.97 24.86
CA ILE A 267 23.09 15.96 25.89
C ILE A 267 24.13 15.93 26.99
N ASN A 268 24.48 14.71 27.42
CA ASN A 268 25.58 14.40 28.34
C ASN A 268 25.99 12.92 28.14
N ASP A 269 26.77 12.35 29.05
CA ASP A 269 27.28 10.97 28.94
C ASP A 269 26.17 9.91 29.05
N ASP A 270 25.04 10.26 29.66
CA ASP A 270 23.91 9.34 29.89
C ASP A 270 22.72 9.57 28.94
N TRP A 271 22.64 10.71 28.24
CA TRP A 271 21.48 11.10 27.48
C TRP A 271 21.80 11.55 26.07
N SER A 272 21.03 11.03 25.12
CA SER A 272 21.10 11.46 23.73
C SER A 272 19.70 11.78 23.15
N ALA A 273 19.67 12.65 22.17
CA ALA A 273 18.50 12.99 21.38
C ALA A 273 18.79 12.77 19.90
N LEU A 274 17.86 12.15 19.20
CA LEU A 274 17.89 11.93 17.76
C LEU A 274 16.63 12.53 17.13
N ILE A 275 16.82 13.27 16.04
CA ILE A 275 15.74 13.75 15.19
C ILE A 275 15.99 13.20 13.78
N GLN A 276 14.95 12.71 13.13
CA GLN A 276 15.01 12.16 11.78
C GLN A 276 13.91 12.73 10.92
N PHE A 277 14.23 12.94 9.66
CA PHE A 277 13.29 13.31 8.61
C PHE A 277 13.51 12.38 7.42
N THR A 278 12.44 11.79 6.92
CA THR A 278 12.44 10.93 5.74
C THR A 278 11.37 11.42 4.78
N GLN A 279 11.72 11.53 3.52
CA GLN A 279 10.78 11.78 2.42
C GLN A 279 11.10 10.84 1.27
N GLN A 280 10.07 10.25 0.67
CA GLN A 280 10.19 9.40 -0.50
C GLN A 280 8.99 9.59 -1.42
N SER A 281 9.25 9.49 -2.73
CA SER A 281 8.26 9.32 -3.79
C SER A 281 8.59 8.04 -4.56
N LEU A 282 7.60 7.17 -4.70
CA LEU A 282 7.60 5.99 -5.55
C LEU A 282 6.58 6.22 -6.66
N LYS A 283 7.00 6.04 -7.92
CA LYS A 283 6.08 6.10 -9.06
C LYS A 283 6.24 4.84 -9.90
N THR A 284 5.11 4.28 -10.33
CA THR A 284 5.09 3.20 -11.31
C THR A 284 4.15 3.56 -12.45
N GLN A 285 4.50 3.12 -13.64
CA GLN A 285 3.59 3.07 -14.78
C GLN A 285 3.31 1.61 -15.12
N GLY A 286 2.20 1.36 -15.83
CA GLY A 286 1.85 0.03 -16.26
C GLY A 286 1.51 -0.94 -15.14
N VAL A 287 1.66 -2.21 -15.45
CA VAL A 287 1.37 -3.34 -14.57
C VAL A 287 2.53 -4.33 -14.53
N PHE A 288 2.60 -5.13 -13.46
CA PHE A 288 3.61 -6.17 -13.25
C PHE A 288 3.04 -7.58 -13.43
N ASP A 289 1.85 -7.65 -14.01
CA ASP A 289 1.17 -8.87 -14.46
C ASP A 289 1.25 -8.97 -15.99
N TYR A 290 1.09 -10.15 -16.56
CA TYR A 290 1.00 -10.34 -18.00
C TYR A 290 -0.07 -11.36 -18.38
N ASP A 291 -0.53 -11.34 -19.62
CA ASP A 291 -1.53 -12.25 -20.17
C ASP A 291 -0.84 -13.29 -21.09
N GLU A 292 -0.73 -14.53 -20.62
CA GLU A 292 -0.11 -15.62 -21.38
C GLU A 292 -0.74 -15.82 -22.77
N SER A 293 -2.02 -15.46 -22.94
CA SER A 293 -2.71 -15.60 -24.22
C SER A 293 -2.22 -14.62 -25.29
N LEU A 294 -1.61 -13.49 -24.88
CA LEU A 294 -1.02 -12.48 -25.75
C LEU A 294 0.47 -12.73 -26.04
N GLY A 295 1.10 -13.58 -25.26
CA GLY A 295 2.51 -13.91 -25.33
C GLY A 295 3.26 -13.61 -24.04
N ASP A 296 4.55 -13.90 -24.03
CA ASP A 296 5.42 -13.68 -22.88
C ASP A 296 5.57 -12.18 -22.60
N LEU A 297 5.38 -11.78 -21.34
CA LEU A 297 5.50 -10.41 -20.87
C LEU A 297 4.67 -9.39 -21.67
N LYS A 298 3.43 -9.75 -22.05
CA LYS A 298 2.52 -8.89 -22.81
C LYS A 298 1.18 -8.73 -22.14
N VAL A 299 0.61 -7.54 -22.27
CA VAL A 299 -0.76 -7.20 -21.85
C VAL A 299 -1.46 -6.36 -22.92
N ALA A 300 -2.78 -6.22 -22.81
CA ALA A 300 -3.56 -5.24 -23.55
C ALA A 300 -4.35 -4.41 -22.56
N ARG A 301 -3.92 -3.16 -22.35
CA ARG A 301 -4.55 -2.21 -21.42
C ARG A 301 -5.30 -1.14 -22.21
N PHE A 302 -6.53 -0.87 -21.83
CA PHE A 302 -7.47 0.02 -22.53
C PHE A 302 -7.59 1.39 -21.88
N THR A 303 -7.02 1.54 -20.68
CA THR A 303 -6.82 2.79 -19.94
C THR A 303 -5.43 2.77 -19.31
N GLU A 304 -4.94 3.94 -18.92
CA GLU A 304 -3.63 4.06 -18.27
C GLU A 304 -3.62 3.38 -16.90
N ASP A 305 -2.51 2.72 -16.57
CA ASP A 305 -2.19 2.21 -15.25
C ASP A 305 -1.04 3.02 -14.64
N SER A 306 -1.20 3.52 -13.43
CA SER A 306 -0.15 4.26 -12.72
C SER A 306 -0.35 4.22 -11.21
N LEU A 307 0.75 4.36 -10.49
CA LEU A 307 0.76 4.54 -9.04
C LEU A 307 1.75 5.63 -8.68
N GLU A 308 1.37 6.50 -7.77
CA GLU A 308 2.25 7.45 -7.09
C GLU A 308 2.03 7.30 -5.58
N ASP A 309 3.09 6.97 -4.84
CA ASP A 309 3.07 6.75 -3.38
C ASP A 309 4.14 7.65 -2.76
N GLU A 310 3.71 8.69 -2.11
CA GLU A 310 4.58 9.67 -1.47
C GLU A 310 4.40 9.64 0.04
N PHE A 311 5.50 9.69 0.78
CA PHE A 311 5.42 9.85 2.22
C PHE A 311 6.49 10.77 2.77
N THR A 312 6.13 11.39 3.88
CA THR A 312 7.01 12.19 4.73
C THR A 312 6.89 11.71 6.16
N GLN A 313 8.01 11.45 6.82
CA GLN A 313 8.04 11.11 8.24
C GLN A 313 9.00 12.02 8.98
N PHE A 314 8.53 12.60 10.07
CA PHE A 314 9.34 13.29 11.06
C PHE A 314 9.33 12.49 12.36
N ALA A 315 10.49 12.00 12.80
CA ALA A 315 10.61 11.16 13.99
C ALA A 315 11.62 11.75 14.98
N TRP A 316 11.41 11.47 16.25
CA TRP A 316 12.32 11.87 17.33
C TRP A 316 12.47 10.75 18.36
N THR A 317 13.66 10.66 18.93
CA THR A 317 13.97 9.73 20.03
C THR A 317 14.83 10.44 21.06
N LEU A 318 14.40 10.38 22.31
CA LEU A 318 15.18 10.77 23.48
C LEU A 318 15.45 9.51 24.28
N GLU A 319 16.69 9.17 24.43
CA GLU A 319 17.12 7.98 25.16
C GLU A 319 18.17 8.33 26.21
N GLY A 320 18.15 7.60 27.31
CA GLY A 320 19.15 7.81 28.35
C GLY A 320 18.97 6.93 29.55
N ARG A 321 19.88 7.09 30.50
CA ARG A 321 19.92 6.31 31.74
C ARG A 321 19.66 7.18 32.96
N ALA A 322 18.73 6.71 33.80
CA ALA A 322 18.42 7.33 35.08
C ALA A 322 18.64 6.29 36.22
N GLY A 323 19.83 6.33 36.83
CA GLY A 323 20.24 5.35 37.83
C GLY A 323 20.43 3.95 37.22
N ALA A 324 19.58 2.99 37.58
CA ALA A 324 19.61 1.62 37.08
C ALA A 324 18.59 1.38 35.94
N LEU A 325 17.96 2.43 35.43
CA LEU A 325 16.90 2.32 34.42
C LEU A 325 17.32 2.99 33.12
N ASP A 326 17.15 2.30 32.02
CA ASP A 326 17.21 2.86 30.68
C ASP A 326 15.81 3.35 30.30
N LEU A 327 15.75 4.59 29.80
CA LEU A 327 14.54 5.29 29.44
C LEU A 327 14.60 5.66 27.96
N VAL A 328 13.51 5.40 27.24
CA VAL A 328 13.34 5.79 25.84
C VAL A 328 12.00 6.47 25.68
N TYR A 329 12.00 7.66 25.10
CA TYR A 329 10.81 8.30 24.58
C TYR A 329 10.99 8.51 23.09
N THR A 330 10.09 7.95 22.30
CA THR A 330 10.12 8.06 20.85
C THR A 330 8.73 8.43 20.31
N GLY A 331 8.71 9.12 19.18
CA GLY A 331 7.47 9.44 18.49
C GLY A 331 7.73 9.83 17.05
N ALA A 332 6.67 9.87 16.26
CA ALA A 332 6.73 10.32 14.88
C ALA A 332 5.41 10.91 14.41
N TYR A 333 5.51 11.73 13.39
CA TYR A 333 4.42 12.12 12.50
C TYR A 333 4.72 11.60 11.11
N LEU A 334 3.79 10.79 10.58
CA LEU A 334 3.81 10.24 9.23
C LEU A 334 2.68 10.89 8.45
N ASP A 335 2.97 11.28 7.21
CA ASP A 335 2.02 11.75 6.22
C ASP A 335 2.30 11.01 4.93
N ARG A 336 1.30 10.29 4.40
CA ARG A 336 1.43 9.46 3.19
C ARG A 336 0.23 9.72 2.29
N GLU A 337 0.52 9.99 1.02
CA GLU A 337 -0.45 10.16 -0.04
C GLU A 337 -0.21 9.11 -1.12
N VAL A 338 -1.28 8.43 -1.56
CA VAL A 338 -1.23 7.46 -2.65
C VAL A 338 -2.28 7.80 -3.67
N SER A 339 -1.85 8.01 -4.92
CA SER A 339 -2.73 8.16 -6.08
C SER A 339 -2.54 6.98 -7.01
N GLN A 340 -3.61 6.30 -7.37
CA GLN A 340 -3.58 5.16 -8.27
C GLN A 340 -4.61 5.27 -9.38
N ARG A 341 -4.20 4.89 -10.58
CA ARG A 341 -5.09 4.59 -11.71
C ARG A 341 -4.84 3.17 -12.16
N LEU A 342 -5.93 2.43 -12.41
CA LEU A 342 -5.89 1.03 -12.80
C LEU A 342 -6.90 0.78 -13.91
N ASP A 343 -6.47 0.16 -15.00
CA ASP A 343 -7.40 -0.38 -15.99
C ASP A 343 -8.23 -1.50 -15.36
N TYR A 344 -9.54 -1.34 -15.42
CA TYR A 344 -10.52 -2.25 -14.84
C TYR A 344 -11.44 -2.86 -15.90
N THR A 345 -11.10 -2.70 -17.19
CA THR A 345 -11.92 -3.07 -18.36
C THR A 345 -12.34 -4.54 -18.32
N GLY A 346 -11.45 -5.45 -17.91
CA GLY A 346 -11.74 -6.88 -17.80
C GLY A 346 -12.91 -7.21 -16.86
N TYR A 347 -13.19 -6.36 -15.89
CA TYR A 347 -14.32 -6.53 -14.97
C TYR A 347 -15.68 -6.44 -15.69
N SER A 348 -15.73 -5.79 -16.84
CA SER A 348 -16.95 -5.69 -17.66
C SER A 348 -17.52 -7.05 -18.10
N ASN A 349 -16.71 -8.11 -18.08
CA ASN A 349 -17.19 -9.48 -18.35
C ASN A 349 -17.60 -10.26 -17.09
N ILE A 350 -17.33 -9.73 -15.88
CA ILE A 350 -17.48 -10.46 -14.63
C ILE A 350 -18.68 -9.96 -13.83
N GLY A 351 -18.93 -8.65 -13.84
CA GLY A 351 -20.00 -8.03 -13.05
C GLY A 351 -21.37 -8.15 -13.66
N ALA A 352 -22.34 -8.65 -12.92
CA ALA A 352 -23.74 -8.79 -13.38
C ALA A 352 -24.43 -7.44 -13.65
N TYR A 353 -23.95 -6.36 -13.01
CA TYR A 353 -24.55 -5.02 -13.12
C TYR A 353 -23.92 -4.15 -14.23
N ILE A 354 -22.81 -4.58 -14.78
CA ILE A 354 -22.01 -3.77 -15.70
C ILE A 354 -22.70 -3.46 -17.03
N PRO A 355 -23.48 -4.37 -17.64
CA PRO A 355 -24.25 -4.01 -18.83
C PRO A 355 -25.19 -2.83 -18.61
N GLY A 356 -25.80 -2.69 -17.44
CA GLY A 356 -26.59 -1.52 -17.08
C GLY A 356 -25.79 -0.23 -17.14
N TYR A 357 -24.59 -0.21 -16.56
CA TYR A 357 -23.72 0.98 -16.54
C TYR A 357 -23.17 1.35 -17.92
N GLN A 358 -23.03 0.41 -18.84
CA GLN A 358 -22.46 0.65 -20.17
C GLN A 358 -23.49 0.93 -21.25
N CYS A 359 -24.73 0.48 -21.08
CA CYS A 359 -25.71 0.43 -22.16
C CYS A 359 -26.95 1.27 -21.89
N GLU A 360 -27.51 1.23 -20.69
CA GLU A 360 -28.81 1.83 -20.41
C GLU A 360 -28.87 3.35 -20.54
N TYR A 361 -27.78 4.04 -20.20
CA TYR A 361 -27.73 5.49 -20.26
C TYR A 361 -27.77 6.05 -21.69
N LEU A 362 -27.36 5.29 -22.70
CA LEU A 362 -27.45 5.71 -24.10
C LEU A 362 -28.89 5.74 -24.64
N THR A 363 -29.78 5.02 -24.01
CA THR A 363 -31.22 4.98 -24.40
C THR A 363 -32.02 6.15 -23.83
N GLY A 364 -31.42 7.03 -23.02
CA GLY A 364 -32.09 8.15 -22.38
C GLY A 364 -32.99 7.77 -21.22
N SER A 365 -33.01 6.50 -20.83
CA SER A 365 -33.88 5.95 -19.78
C SER A 365 -33.26 5.98 -18.40
N TYR A 366 -31.92 6.09 -18.32
CA TYR A 366 -31.19 6.06 -17.07
C TYR A 366 -30.53 7.40 -16.79
N TYR A 367 -31.02 8.10 -15.81
CA TYR A 367 -30.36 9.22 -15.21
C TYR A 367 -29.43 8.68 -14.10
N HIS A 368 -28.14 8.74 -14.32
CA HIS A 368 -27.10 8.50 -13.35
C HIS A 368 -27.59 8.65 -11.91
N GLY A 369 -28.00 7.61 -11.22
CA GLY A 369 -28.21 7.56 -9.78
C GLY A 369 -28.77 8.80 -9.05
N LEU A 370 -28.99 9.90 -9.76
CA LEU A 370 -29.41 11.17 -9.20
C LEU A 370 -30.92 11.31 -9.02
N ASP A 371 -31.70 10.40 -9.54
CA ASP A 371 -33.08 10.27 -9.08
C ASP A 371 -33.13 9.34 -7.86
N ILE A 372 -32.42 9.75 -6.81
CA ILE A 372 -32.29 9.09 -5.52
C ILE A 372 -33.61 9.18 -4.75
N GLY A 373 -34.64 8.84 -5.32
CA GLY A 373 -35.97 8.81 -4.70
C GLY A 373 -36.95 8.07 -5.53
N GLN A 374 -36.63 7.85 -6.78
CA GLN A 374 -37.47 7.11 -7.69
C GLN A 374 -36.63 6.23 -8.59
N ALA A 375 -36.10 5.15 -8.03
CA ALA A 375 -35.67 4.01 -8.83
C ALA A 375 -36.89 3.45 -9.56
N ASN A 376 -37.44 4.20 -10.48
CA ASN A 376 -38.32 3.66 -11.50
C ASN A 376 -37.40 3.04 -12.56
N TYR A 377 -37.01 1.82 -12.32
CA TYR A 377 -36.50 0.88 -13.30
C TYR A 377 -37.58 0.53 -14.33
N ASN A 378 -38.37 1.52 -14.76
CA ASN A 378 -39.31 1.35 -15.82
C ASN A 378 -38.65 1.76 -17.13
N TRP A 379 -37.67 0.95 -17.57
CA TRP A 379 -37.29 0.99 -18.97
C TRP A 379 -38.48 0.49 -19.76
N ASP A 380 -39.20 1.42 -20.39
CA ASP A 380 -40.34 1.13 -21.24
C ASP A 380 -39.87 1.16 -22.70
N PRO A 381 -39.71 0.00 -23.34
CA PRO A 381 -39.36 -0.08 -24.76
C PRO A 381 -40.38 0.57 -25.68
N THR A 382 -41.54 0.95 -25.16
CA THR A 382 -42.62 1.58 -25.94
C THR A 382 -42.54 3.11 -25.90
N LEU A 383 -41.72 3.73 -25.07
CA LEU A 383 -41.54 5.17 -25.03
C LEU A 383 -40.89 5.69 -26.32
N SER A 384 -41.49 6.69 -26.93
CA SER A 384 -41.11 7.23 -28.23
C SER A 384 -39.67 7.75 -28.26
N GLY A 385 -38.85 7.19 -29.13
CA GLY A 385 -37.44 7.46 -29.30
C GLY A 385 -36.60 6.19 -29.26
N ASN A 386 -37.19 5.08 -28.84
CA ASN A 386 -36.49 3.80 -28.78
C ASN A 386 -36.39 3.20 -30.20
N THR A 387 -35.18 2.98 -30.67
CA THR A 387 -34.91 2.40 -32.00
C THR A 387 -35.21 0.91 -32.07
N GLY A 388 -35.64 0.30 -30.95
CA GLY A 388 -35.79 -1.15 -30.83
C GLY A 388 -34.47 -1.91 -30.68
N VAL A 389 -33.37 -1.19 -30.46
CA VAL A 389 -32.04 -1.74 -30.22
C VAL A 389 -31.41 -0.95 -29.06
N ILE A 390 -30.77 -1.64 -28.15
CA ILE A 390 -29.95 -1.01 -27.09
C ILE A 390 -28.55 -0.83 -27.62
N GLU A 391 -28.07 0.38 -27.59
CA GLU A 391 -26.67 0.70 -27.94
C GLU A 391 -25.83 0.80 -26.65
N CYS A 392 -24.70 0.10 -26.62
CA CYS A 392 -23.73 0.18 -25.51
C CYS A 392 -22.60 1.13 -25.87
N GLY A 393 -22.14 1.89 -24.91
CA GLY A 393 -20.97 2.75 -25.05
C GLY A 393 -19.66 2.00 -24.97
N ASN A 394 -18.57 2.78 -24.95
CA ASN A 394 -17.22 2.25 -24.80
C ASN A 394 -17.11 1.38 -23.52
N PRO A 395 -16.74 0.10 -23.63
CA PRO A 395 -16.64 -0.81 -22.50
C PRO A 395 -15.39 -0.61 -21.65
N ALA A 396 -14.45 0.25 -22.07
CA ALA A 396 -13.27 0.55 -21.27
C ALA A 396 -13.67 1.23 -19.98
N ASN A 397 -13.11 0.76 -18.88
CA ASN A 397 -13.30 1.33 -17.57
C ASN A 397 -12.01 1.33 -16.76
N ASN A 398 -11.92 2.24 -15.80
CA ASN A 398 -10.80 2.34 -14.88
C ASN A 398 -11.27 2.57 -13.45
N PHE A 399 -10.38 2.26 -12.54
CA PHE A 399 -10.49 2.59 -11.15
C PHE A 399 -9.42 3.64 -10.80
N ASN A 400 -9.85 4.75 -10.21
CA ASN A 400 -8.94 5.77 -9.67
C ASN A 400 -9.12 5.81 -8.16
N ALA A 401 -8.02 5.71 -7.44
CA ALA A 401 -8.00 5.81 -5.97
C ALA A 401 -7.05 6.91 -5.51
N GLU A 402 -7.49 7.60 -4.47
CA GLU A 402 -6.68 8.55 -3.70
C GLU A 402 -6.76 8.12 -2.24
N ASN A 403 -5.62 7.95 -1.59
CA ASN A 403 -5.52 7.60 -0.19
C ASN A 403 -4.62 8.61 0.51
N GLU A 404 -5.09 9.16 1.61
CA GLU A 404 -4.30 9.98 2.52
C GLU A 404 -4.25 9.25 3.87
N ASN A 405 -3.08 9.15 4.45
CA ASN A 405 -2.87 8.50 5.74
C ASN A 405 -1.92 9.34 6.58
N THR A 406 -2.47 10.00 7.61
CA THR A 406 -1.67 10.70 8.62
C THR A 406 -1.63 9.88 9.89
N ARG A 407 -0.50 9.89 10.58
CA ARG A 407 -0.31 9.13 11.83
C ARG A 407 0.62 9.85 12.77
N MET A 408 0.19 10.02 14.02
CA MET A 408 1.01 10.48 15.13
C MET A 408 1.21 9.35 16.13
N THR A 409 2.44 9.10 16.52
CA THR A 409 2.78 8.05 17.49
C THR A 409 3.63 8.58 18.63
N HIS A 410 3.45 8.00 19.81
CA HIS A 410 4.26 8.26 20.99
C HIS A 410 4.47 6.94 21.76
N GLU A 411 5.71 6.62 22.09
CA GLU A 411 6.04 5.50 22.98
C GLU A 411 6.99 5.99 24.07
N PHE A 412 6.64 5.72 25.33
CA PHE A 412 7.55 5.87 26.45
C PHE A 412 7.86 4.50 27.01
N ARG A 413 9.14 4.15 27.13
CA ARG A 413 9.60 2.84 27.54
C ARG A 413 10.65 2.94 28.63
N VAL A 414 10.58 2.02 29.59
CA VAL A 414 11.51 1.85 30.70
C VAL A 414 12.05 0.44 30.67
N SER A 415 13.36 0.28 30.82
CA SER A 415 14.02 -1.02 30.89
C SER A 415 15.02 -1.05 32.04
N THR A 416 15.17 -2.24 32.64
CA THR A 416 16.26 -2.49 33.60
C THR A 416 17.50 -2.98 32.88
N ASP A 417 18.63 -3.01 33.60
CA ASP A 417 19.89 -3.55 33.13
C ASP A 417 19.72 -4.97 32.54
N PRO A 418 20.16 -5.25 31.32
CA PRO A 418 20.05 -6.55 30.68
C PRO A 418 20.83 -7.65 31.39
N ASP A 419 21.85 -7.33 32.18
CA ASP A 419 22.66 -8.29 32.91
C ASP A 419 22.09 -8.62 34.31
N ALA A 420 21.00 -7.97 34.73
CA ALA A 420 20.35 -8.26 35.99
C ALA A 420 19.62 -9.61 35.94
N SER A 421 19.63 -10.36 37.04
CA SER A 421 18.87 -11.62 37.16
C SER A 421 17.36 -11.45 37.04
N MET A 422 16.84 -10.27 37.33
CA MET A 422 15.45 -9.87 37.07
C MET A 422 15.46 -8.68 36.11
N ARG A 423 14.89 -8.90 34.94
CA ARG A 423 14.86 -7.92 33.86
C ARG A 423 13.41 -7.53 33.55
N PHE A 424 13.20 -6.26 33.42
CA PHE A 424 11.90 -5.69 33.05
C PHE A 424 12.04 -4.76 31.85
N THR A 425 11.10 -4.82 30.93
CA THR A 425 10.87 -3.82 29.90
C THR A 425 9.39 -3.54 29.85
N GLY A 426 8.98 -2.28 29.91
CA GLY A 426 7.57 -1.93 29.80
C GLY A 426 7.37 -0.48 29.44
N GLY A 427 6.19 -0.16 28.97
CA GLY A 427 5.92 1.18 28.46
C GLY A 427 4.45 1.46 28.21
N VAL A 428 4.24 2.67 27.70
CA VAL A 428 2.95 3.17 27.23
C VAL A 428 3.11 3.60 25.77
N PHE A 429 2.14 3.23 24.96
CA PHE A 429 2.06 3.59 23.55
C PHE A 429 0.77 4.35 23.28
N TYR A 430 0.86 5.39 22.47
CA TYR A 430 -0.25 6.16 21.94
C TYR A 430 -0.12 6.29 20.42
N GLU A 431 -1.23 6.13 19.73
CA GLU A 431 -1.34 6.36 18.29
C GLU A 431 -2.65 7.07 17.99
N ASP A 432 -2.58 8.03 17.08
CA ASP A 432 -3.72 8.70 16.46
C ASP A 432 -3.48 8.69 14.95
N ALA A 433 -4.39 8.09 14.20
CA ALA A 433 -4.28 7.95 12.75
C ALA A 433 -5.59 8.30 12.06
N GLU A 434 -5.46 9.01 10.94
CA GLU A 434 -6.55 9.37 10.05
C GLU A 434 -6.29 8.78 8.67
N ILE A 435 -7.28 8.08 8.12
CA ILE A 435 -7.21 7.44 6.81
C ILE A 435 -8.39 7.94 5.99
N LEU A 436 -8.10 8.62 4.89
CA LEU A 436 -9.07 9.00 3.87
C LEU A 436 -8.83 8.16 2.63
N HIS A 437 -9.89 7.55 2.11
CA HIS A 437 -9.87 6.84 0.84
C HIS A 437 -11.00 7.33 -0.06
N ILE A 438 -10.65 7.67 -1.30
CA ILE A 438 -11.59 8.03 -2.35
C ILE A 438 -11.34 7.11 -3.53
N GLY A 439 -12.32 6.25 -3.86
CA GLY A 439 -12.25 5.33 -4.99
C GLY A 439 -13.35 5.61 -6.00
N ASN A 440 -12.98 5.86 -7.26
CA ASN A 440 -13.91 6.12 -8.35
C ASN A 440 -13.81 5.02 -9.40
N PHE A 441 -14.94 4.36 -9.68
CA PHE A 441 -15.08 3.43 -10.79
C PHE A 441 -15.66 4.19 -11.99
N ASN A 442 -14.87 4.33 -13.03
CA ASN A 442 -15.21 5.14 -14.19
C ASN A 442 -15.45 4.25 -15.41
N TYR A 443 -16.58 4.48 -16.06
CA TYR A 443 -16.95 3.90 -17.34
C TYR A 443 -16.90 5.00 -18.39
N LEU A 444 -16.07 4.83 -19.43
CA LEU A 444 -15.76 5.92 -20.35
C LEU A 444 -16.94 6.28 -21.26
N GLY A 445 -17.81 5.32 -21.54
CA GLY A 445 -18.95 5.51 -22.41
C GLY A 445 -19.84 6.71 -22.07
N PRO A 446 -20.24 6.96 -20.81
CA PRO A 446 -21.05 8.13 -20.45
C PRO A 446 -20.36 9.46 -20.76
N ALA A 447 -19.08 9.58 -20.49
CA ALA A 447 -18.33 10.80 -20.79
C ALA A 447 -18.21 11.03 -22.31
N GLU A 448 -17.96 9.98 -23.08
CA GLU A 448 -17.90 10.01 -24.55
C GLU A 448 -19.27 10.33 -25.17
N ALA A 449 -20.36 9.90 -24.54
CA ALA A 449 -21.72 10.24 -24.96
C ALA A 449 -22.11 11.69 -24.65
N GLY A 450 -21.22 12.47 -24.01
CA GLY A 450 -21.43 13.89 -23.75
C GLY A 450 -22.27 14.21 -22.51
N PHE A 451 -22.38 13.28 -21.56
CA PHE A 451 -23.01 13.56 -20.28
C PHE A 451 -22.20 14.61 -19.50
N THR A 452 -22.90 15.42 -18.73
CA THR A 452 -22.28 16.46 -17.90
C THR A 452 -21.83 15.89 -16.56
N PRO A 453 -20.79 16.50 -15.92
CA PRO A 453 -20.41 16.15 -14.57
C PRO A 453 -21.56 16.20 -13.58
N ILE A 454 -21.56 15.30 -12.63
CA ILE A 454 -22.61 15.13 -11.63
C ILE A 454 -22.17 15.78 -10.33
N ASP A 455 -23.08 16.54 -9.70
CA ASP A 455 -22.86 17.06 -8.35
C ASP A 455 -23.37 16.04 -7.32
N ILE A 456 -22.45 15.35 -6.66
CA ILE A 456 -22.79 14.35 -5.64
C ILE A 456 -23.34 14.97 -4.35
N ASN A 457 -23.27 16.29 -4.18
CA ASN A 457 -23.84 17.00 -3.03
C ASN A 457 -25.38 16.95 -2.99
N LEU A 458 -26.00 16.52 -4.08
CA LEU A 458 -27.46 16.34 -4.12
C LEU A 458 -27.95 15.09 -3.37
N ASN A 459 -27.03 14.25 -2.88
CA ASN A 459 -27.38 13.08 -2.10
C ASN A 459 -27.51 13.43 -0.60
N SER A 460 -28.75 13.61 -0.15
CA SER A 460 -29.13 14.07 1.19
C SER A 460 -28.83 13.09 2.34
N SER A 461 -28.13 12.00 2.12
CA SER A 461 -27.80 11.01 3.17
C SER A 461 -26.43 11.25 3.83
N LEU A 462 -25.66 12.22 3.33
CA LEU A 462 -24.35 12.58 3.86
C LEU A 462 -24.44 13.88 4.67
N ASP A 463 -23.66 13.99 5.73
CA ASP A 463 -23.56 15.25 6.49
C ASP A 463 -23.20 16.41 5.55
N ASP A 464 -23.93 17.52 5.67
CA ASP A 464 -23.79 18.69 4.79
C ASP A 464 -22.34 19.23 4.68
N ALA A 465 -21.52 19.01 5.71
CA ALA A 465 -20.13 19.43 5.74
C ALA A 465 -19.24 18.58 4.81
N ASP A 466 -19.45 17.27 4.80
CA ASP A 466 -18.71 16.33 3.94
C ASP A 466 -19.15 16.42 2.48
N ALA A 467 -20.44 16.67 2.25
CA ALA A 467 -20.97 16.84 0.93
C ALA A 467 -20.34 18.04 0.19
N ASN A 468 -20.11 19.15 0.87
CA ASN A 468 -19.51 20.36 0.28
C ASN A 468 -18.03 20.20 -0.09
N ALA A 469 -17.33 19.23 0.51
CA ALA A 469 -15.90 18.97 0.22
C ALA A 469 -15.68 18.13 -1.04
N ARG A 470 -16.69 17.39 -1.52
CA ARG A 470 -16.53 16.34 -2.55
C ARG A 470 -16.68 16.83 -4.00
N GLY A 471 -17.34 17.95 -4.21
CA GLY A 471 -17.42 18.63 -5.51
C GLY A 471 -18.10 17.84 -6.64
N LEU A 472 -17.80 18.22 -7.87
CA LEU A 472 -18.30 17.58 -9.08
C LEU A 472 -17.51 16.32 -9.39
N VAL A 473 -18.18 15.21 -9.71
CA VAL A 473 -17.56 14.00 -10.24
C VAL A 473 -17.68 13.92 -11.76
N SER A 474 -16.75 13.22 -12.39
CA SER A 474 -16.79 12.95 -13.83
C SER A 474 -18.09 12.22 -14.20
N PRO A 475 -18.70 12.51 -15.37
CA PRO A 475 -19.82 11.72 -15.87
C PRO A 475 -19.45 10.25 -16.15
N ALA A 476 -18.15 9.93 -16.22
CA ALA A 476 -17.67 8.56 -16.28
C ALA A 476 -17.83 7.83 -14.95
N THR A 477 -17.83 8.53 -13.80
CA THR A 477 -17.90 7.91 -12.47
C THR A 477 -19.29 7.36 -12.21
N GLN A 478 -19.42 6.04 -12.22
CA GLN A 478 -20.67 5.32 -11.98
C GLN A 478 -20.79 4.80 -10.55
N PHE A 479 -19.65 4.58 -9.90
CA PHE A 479 -19.60 4.18 -8.50
C PHE A 479 -18.45 4.92 -7.83
N ARG A 480 -18.70 5.47 -6.65
CA ARG A 480 -17.71 6.13 -5.81
C ARG A 480 -17.77 5.58 -4.41
N ASN A 481 -16.62 5.29 -3.86
CA ASN A 481 -16.43 4.84 -2.49
C ASN A 481 -15.56 5.84 -1.75
N ASP A 482 -16.14 6.54 -0.77
CA ASP A 482 -15.44 7.47 0.10
C ASP A 482 -15.46 6.90 1.51
N ASN A 483 -14.29 6.70 2.08
CA ASN A 483 -14.13 6.23 3.44
C ASN A 483 -13.25 7.19 4.21
N HIS A 484 -13.72 7.58 5.38
CA HIS A 484 -12.97 8.34 6.36
C HIS A 484 -12.92 7.54 7.66
N ARG A 485 -11.73 7.19 8.09
CA ARG A 485 -11.50 6.34 9.25
C ARG A 485 -10.53 7.02 10.20
N ASN A 486 -10.94 7.16 11.45
CA ASN A 486 -10.10 7.63 12.53
C ASN A 486 -9.80 6.47 13.47
N GLU A 487 -8.55 6.29 13.82
CA GLU A 487 -8.07 5.26 14.73
C GLU A 487 -7.30 5.91 15.88
N GLU A 488 -7.73 5.67 17.10
CA GLU A 488 -7.02 6.08 18.30
C GLU A 488 -6.68 4.84 19.12
N GLN A 489 -5.43 4.71 19.53
CA GLN A 489 -4.98 3.59 20.34
C GLN A 489 -4.15 4.07 21.52
N VAL A 490 -4.48 3.56 22.70
CA VAL A 490 -3.67 3.66 23.92
C VAL A 490 -3.36 2.26 24.40
N ALA A 491 -2.08 1.95 24.65
CA ALA A 491 -1.70 0.64 25.17
C ALA A 491 -0.66 0.77 26.28
N VAL A 492 -0.75 -0.14 27.25
CA VAL A 492 0.27 -0.38 28.27
C VAL A 492 0.82 -1.77 28.07
N PHE A 493 2.13 -1.90 28.01
CA PHE A 493 2.78 -3.19 27.78
C PHE A 493 3.94 -3.44 28.73
N GLY A 494 4.29 -4.70 28.89
CA GLY A 494 5.46 -5.07 29.69
C GLY A 494 5.84 -6.53 29.54
N GLU A 495 7.14 -6.75 29.74
CA GLU A 495 7.79 -8.06 29.81
C GLU A 495 8.64 -8.14 31.04
N LEU A 496 8.54 -9.23 31.76
CA LEU A 496 9.37 -9.56 32.92
C LEU A 496 10.10 -10.87 32.66
N SER A 497 11.41 -10.87 32.80
CA SER A 497 12.25 -12.06 32.73
C SER A 497 12.97 -12.25 34.08
N TYR A 498 13.03 -13.49 34.58
CA TYR A 498 13.68 -13.84 35.83
C TYR A 498 14.52 -15.12 35.67
N ASP A 499 15.82 -15.02 35.98
CA ASP A 499 16.72 -16.16 35.97
C ASP A 499 16.56 -16.96 37.24
N ILE A 500 15.88 -18.11 37.12
CA ILE A 500 15.70 -19.06 38.25
C ILE A 500 17.02 -19.76 38.58
N SER A 501 17.84 -19.98 37.53
CA SER A 501 19.18 -20.53 37.62
C SER A 501 20.00 -20.07 36.41
N GLU A 502 21.31 -20.39 36.39
CA GLU A 502 22.18 -20.11 35.24
C GLU A 502 21.70 -20.73 33.91
N THR A 503 20.81 -21.69 33.95
CA THR A 503 20.32 -22.43 32.77
C THR A 503 18.80 -22.36 32.59
N LEU A 504 18.10 -21.64 33.47
CA LEU A 504 16.62 -21.56 33.43
C LEU A 504 16.16 -20.13 33.68
N THR A 505 15.56 -19.53 32.66
CA THR A 505 14.93 -18.22 32.74
C THR A 505 13.41 -18.36 32.56
N PHE A 506 12.65 -17.71 33.41
CA PHE A 506 11.20 -17.54 33.27
C PHE A 506 10.94 -16.16 32.65
N ALA A 507 10.10 -16.12 31.61
CA ALA A 507 9.64 -14.87 31.01
C ALA A 507 8.11 -14.84 30.92
N ALA A 508 7.53 -13.67 31.18
CA ALA A 508 6.11 -13.41 31.01
C ALA A 508 5.90 -12.00 30.46
N SER A 509 4.99 -11.87 29.51
CA SER A 509 4.70 -10.60 28.88
C SER A 509 3.21 -10.38 28.69
N ALA A 510 2.77 -9.12 28.71
CA ALA A 510 1.39 -8.73 28.48
C ALA A 510 1.30 -7.34 27.85
N ARG A 511 0.25 -7.13 27.07
CA ARG A 511 -0.17 -5.82 26.55
C ARG A 511 -1.66 -5.66 26.76
N TYR A 512 -2.04 -4.47 27.18
CA TYR A 512 -3.44 -4.05 27.36
C TYR A 512 -3.68 -2.82 26.50
N TYR A 513 -4.77 -2.87 25.75
CA TYR A 513 -5.23 -1.80 24.85
C TYR A 513 -6.42 -1.08 25.43
#